data_09d940117b1d42921e4b57e4d34e81a6
#
_entry.id   09d940117b1d42921e4b57e4d34e81a6
#
_cell.length_a   1.000
_cell.length_b   1.000
_cell.length_c   1.000
_cell.angle_alpha   90.00
_cell.angle_beta   90.00
_cell.angle_gamma   90.00
#
_symmetry.space_group_name_H-M   'P 1'
#
loop_
_entity.id
_entity.type
_entity.pdbx_description
1 polymer ?
#
loop_
_entity_poly.entity_id
_entity_poly.type
_entity_poly.pdbx_seq_one_letter_code
_entity_poly.pdbx_strand_id
1 'polypeptide(L)'
;MKVAVCVKQIPDPADPGALDPSTKTLKRDMKLILDESDSYGVEMALQLVEAAGGGEVTLVSMVPNGEVNGLRTALAMGADSAILISDEALAGTDALGTAKVLAAAIARVEPDL
;
A
#
# COMPACT_ATOMS: atom_id res chain seq x y z
N MET A 1 4.61 9.62 -18.06
CA MET A 1 3.41 9.47 -17.21
C MET A 1 3.82 9.12 -15.79
N LYS A 2 3.23 9.76 -14.80
CA LYS A 2 3.41 9.44 -13.39
C LYS A 2 2.17 8.71 -12.88
N VAL A 3 2.34 7.51 -12.35
CA VAL A 3 1.24 6.71 -11.80
C VAL A 3 1.47 6.46 -10.32
N ALA A 4 0.47 6.74 -9.49
CA ALA A 4 0.47 6.38 -8.08
C ALA A 4 -0.41 5.15 -7.85
N VAL A 5 0.11 4.15 -7.17
CA VAL A 5 -0.61 2.91 -6.86
C VAL A 5 -0.75 2.76 -5.36
N CYS A 6 -1.98 2.74 -4.87
CA CYS A 6 -2.25 2.39 -3.49
C CYS A 6 -2.11 0.88 -3.31
N VAL A 7 -1.27 0.47 -2.37
CA VAL A 7 -1.05 -0.95 -2.06
C VAL A 7 -1.27 -1.20 -0.57
N LYS A 8 -1.81 -2.36 -0.25
CA LYS A 8 -2.09 -2.76 1.13
C LYS A 8 -1.19 -3.91 1.55
N GLN A 9 -0.62 -3.77 2.72
CA GLN A 9 0.04 -4.87 3.42
C GLN A 9 -0.96 -5.52 4.36
N ILE A 10 -1.11 -6.82 4.26
CA ILE A 10 -2.08 -7.62 5.02
C ILE A 10 -1.37 -8.74 5.78
N PRO A 11 -1.97 -9.25 6.86
CA PRO A 11 -1.52 -10.51 7.46
C PRO A 11 -1.49 -11.62 6.42
N ASP A 12 -0.48 -12.49 6.50
CA ASP A 12 -0.36 -13.61 5.56
C ASP A 12 -1.62 -14.50 5.65
N PRO A 13 -2.35 -14.74 4.55
CA PRO A 13 -3.54 -15.61 4.57
C PRO A 13 -3.22 -17.07 4.93
N ALA A 14 -1.97 -17.49 4.80
CA ALA A 14 -1.53 -18.81 5.25
C ALA A 14 -1.45 -18.92 6.77
N ASP A 15 -1.40 -17.79 7.48
CA ASP A 15 -1.41 -17.71 8.93
C ASP A 15 -2.77 -17.12 9.38
N PRO A 16 -3.64 -17.91 10.06
CA PRO A 16 -4.96 -17.43 10.40
C PRO A 16 -4.91 -16.14 11.21
N GLY A 17 -5.45 -15.09 10.66
CA GLY A 17 -5.57 -13.82 11.35
C GLY A 17 -6.41 -13.93 12.62
N ALA A 18 -6.08 -13.13 13.61
CA ALA A 18 -6.82 -13.05 14.86
C ALA A 18 -7.43 -11.68 15.05
N LEU A 19 -8.65 -11.65 15.60
CA LEU A 19 -9.27 -10.40 16.06
C LEU A 19 -8.85 -10.13 17.50
N ASP A 20 -8.60 -8.87 17.81
CA ASP A 20 -8.49 -8.42 19.19
C ASP A 20 -9.89 -8.49 19.82
N PRO A 21 -10.09 -9.29 20.91
CA PRO A 21 -11.41 -9.48 21.50
C PRO A 21 -11.96 -8.22 22.17
N SER A 22 -11.10 -7.26 22.53
CA SER A 22 -11.51 -6.00 23.17
C SER A 22 -11.92 -4.93 22.16
N THR A 23 -11.16 -4.78 21.08
CA THR A 23 -11.37 -3.74 20.05
C THR A 23 -12.15 -4.23 18.85
N LYS A 24 -12.29 -5.55 18.68
CA LYS A 24 -12.92 -6.20 17.49
C LYS A 24 -12.22 -5.86 16.19
N THR A 25 -10.96 -5.43 16.25
CA THR A 25 -10.13 -5.12 15.09
C THR A 25 -9.16 -6.25 14.76
N LEU A 26 -8.76 -6.36 13.50
CA LEU A 26 -7.78 -7.34 13.05
C LEU A 26 -6.42 -7.03 13.69
N LYS A 27 -5.82 -8.03 14.33
CA LYS A 27 -4.43 -7.94 14.80
C LYS A 27 -3.48 -7.86 13.61
N ARG A 28 -2.54 -6.92 13.67
CA ARG A 28 -1.53 -6.69 12.62
C ARG A 28 -0.10 -6.70 13.18
N ASP A 29 0.09 -7.38 14.31
CA ASP A 29 1.37 -7.55 14.99
C ASP A 29 2.21 -8.71 14.45
N MET A 30 1.69 -9.39 13.42
CA MET A 30 2.37 -10.47 12.71
C MET A 30 3.02 -9.95 11.41
N LYS A 31 3.77 -10.82 10.74
CA LYS A 31 4.34 -10.53 9.43
C LYS A 31 3.24 -10.13 8.44
N LEU A 32 3.41 -8.98 7.83
CA LEU A 32 2.54 -8.50 6.77
C LEU A 32 3.16 -8.81 5.40
N ILE A 33 2.31 -9.14 4.45
CA ILE A 33 2.69 -9.34 3.05
C ILE A 33 1.90 -8.37 2.17
N LEU A 34 2.33 -8.20 0.92
CA LEU A 34 1.55 -7.49 -0.08
C LEU A 34 0.24 -8.25 -0.34
N ASP A 35 -0.88 -7.53 -0.37
CA ASP A 35 -2.14 -8.11 -0.86
C ASP A 35 -1.95 -8.58 -2.30
N GLU A 36 -2.27 -9.83 -2.58
CA GLU A 36 -2.07 -10.42 -3.91
C GLU A 36 -2.82 -9.65 -5.00
N SER A 37 -4.02 -9.18 -4.69
CA SER A 37 -4.81 -8.39 -5.64
C SER A 37 -4.14 -7.06 -6.02
N ASP A 38 -3.37 -6.45 -5.11
CA ASP A 38 -2.65 -5.22 -5.40
C ASP A 38 -1.48 -5.41 -6.37
N SER A 39 -0.94 -6.63 -6.46
CA SER A 39 0.10 -6.94 -7.45
C SER A 39 -0.38 -6.72 -8.89
N TYR A 40 -1.65 -6.98 -9.16
CA TYR A 40 -2.26 -6.68 -10.47
C TYR A 40 -2.32 -5.18 -10.74
N GLY A 41 -2.60 -4.38 -9.71
CA GLY A 41 -2.58 -2.92 -9.82
C GLY A 41 -1.19 -2.38 -10.12
N VAL A 42 -0.16 -2.92 -9.47
CA VAL A 42 1.24 -2.57 -9.74
C VAL A 42 1.62 -2.93 -11.18
N GLU A 43 1.30 -4.15 -11.62
CA GLU A 43 1.57 -4.59 -12.99
C GLU A 43 0.86 -3.71 -14.03
N MET A 44 -0.40 -3.38 -13.79
CA MET A 44 -1.15 -2.48 -14.67
C MET A 44 -0.48 -1.11 -14.78
N ALA A 45 -0.02 -0.55 -13.67
CA ALA A 45 0.69 0.73 -13.67
C ALA A 45 1.97 0.69 -14.48
N LEU A 46 2.75 -0.38 -14.35
CA LEU A 46 3.98 -0.58 -15.13
C LEU A 46 3.69 -0.65 -16.63
N GLN A 47 2.67 -1.40 -17.03
CA GLN A 47 2.25 -1.48 -18.43
C GLN A 47 1.75 -0.15 -18.98
N LEU A 48 1.01 0.63 -18.19
CA LEU A 48 0.54 1.95 -18.61
C LEU A 48 1.71 2.93 -18.84
N VAL A 49 2.68 2.93 -17.94
CA VAL A 49 3.89 3.77 -18.07
C VAL A 49 4.70 3.36 -19.29
N GLU A 50 4.87 2.07 -19.54
CA GLU A 50 5.54 1.56 -20.74
C GLU A 50 4.81 1.99 -22.02
N ALA A 51 3.49 1.80 -22.07
CA ALA A 51 2.66 2.17 -23.21
C ALA A 51 2.67 3.69 -23.48
N ALA A 52 2.86 4.50 -22.44
CA ALA A 52 2.98 5.95 -22.55
C ALA A 52 4.37 6.43 -23.02
N GLY A 53 5.30 5.49 -23.23
CA GLY A 53 6.67 5.82 -23.66
C GLY A 53 7.63 6.13 -22.50
N GLY A 54 7.28 5.77 -21.29
CA GLY A 54 8.07 5.95 -20.08
C GLY A 54 7.39 6.82 -19.02
N GLY A 55 7.99 6.87 -17.87
CA GLY A 55 7.49 7.60 -16.72
C GLY A 55 7.94 6.97 -15.41
N GLU A 56 7.13 7.11 -14.36
CA GLU A 56 7.44 6.54 -13.06
C GLU A 56 6.20 5.98 -12.36
N VAL A 57 6.40 4.94 -11.57
CA VAL A 57 5.37 4.32 -10.71
C VAL A 57 5.78 4.52 -9.26
N THR A 58 4.93 5.20 -8.49
CA THR A 58 5.10 5.42 -7.05
C THR A 58 4.05 4.63 -6.29
N LEU A 59 4.49 3.79 -5.37
CA LEU A 59 3.61 3.05 -4.48
C LEU A 59 3.25 3.91 -3.27
N VAL A 60 2.01 3.80 -2.80
CA VAL A 60 1.56 4.50 -1.59
C VAL A 60 0.89 3.49 -0.66
N SER A 61 1.38 3.39 0.56
CA SER A 61 0.84 2.46 1.55
C SER A 61 0.77 3.09 2.93
N MET A 62 -0.26 2.71 3.69
CA MET A 62 -0.45 3.16 5.05
C MET A 62 -0.43 1.96 6.01
N VAL A 63 0.46 2.00 7.00
CA VAL A 63 0.53 1.01 8.09
C VAL A 63 0.84 1.70 9.41
N PRO A 64 0.30 1.22 10.55
CA PRO A 64 0.54 1.87 11.84
C PRO A 64 1.92 1.59 12.43
N ASN A 65 2.60 0.53 12.01
CA ASN A 65 3.78 -0.04 12.69
C ASN A 65 5.09 0.01 11.88
N GLY A 66 5.13 0.73 10.77
CA GLY A 66 6.35 0.86 9.95
C GLY A 66 6.75 -0.39 9.15
N GLU A 67 5.88 -1.39 9.04
CA GLU A 67 6.15 -2.62 8.29
C GLU A 67 6.32 -2.34 6.79
N VAL A 68 7.37 -2.88 6.16
CA VAL A 68 7.74 -2.60 4.76
C VAL A 68 7.89 -3.84 3.87
N ASN A 69 7.69 -5.04 4.39
CA ASN A 69 7.92 -6.27 3.62
C ASN A 69 7.08 -6.34 2.35
N GLY A 70 5.80 -6.02 2.43
CA GLY A 70 4.91 -5.98 1.27
C GLY A 70 5.31 -4.91 0.26
N LEU A 71 5.74 -3.73 0.72
CA LEU A 71 6.24 -2.66 -0.16
C LEU A 71 7.51 -3.09 -0.89
N ARG A 72 8.42 -3.78 -0.22
CA ARG A 72 9.64 -4.31 -0.88
C ARG A 72 9.30 -5.30 -1.98
N THR A 73 8.29 -6.13 -1.78
CA THR A 73 7.79 -7.04 -2.81
C THR A 73 7.27 -6.28 -4.02
N ALA A 74 6.45 -5.25 -3.79
CA ALA A 74 5.91 -4.43 -4.86
C ALA A 74 7.00 -3.61 -5.60
N LEU A 75 7.98 -3.07 -4.87
CA LEU A 75 9.15 -2.41 -5.48
C LEU A 75 9.96 -3.37 -6.36
N ALA A 76 10.13 -4.62 -5.91
CA ALA A 76 10.84 -5.64 -6.69
C ALA A 76 10.13 -6.00 -8.00
N MET A 77 8.85 -5.69 -8.16
CA MET A 77 8.12 -5.85 -9.42
C MET A 77 8.53 -4.80 -10.47
N GLY A 78 9.16 -3.70 -10.05
CA GLY A 78 9.66 -2.67 -10.95
C GLY A 78 9.18 -1.24 -10.67
N ALA A 79 8.43 -1.00 -9.59
CA ALA A 79 8.05 0.35 -9.20
C ALA A 79 9.30 1.18 -8.82
N ASP A 80 9.27 2.47 -9.14
CA ASP A 80 10.44 3.36 -8.97
C ASP A 80 10.62 3.82 -7.54
N SER A 81 9.53 4.04 -6.82
CA SER A 81 9.56 4.56 -5.45
C SER A 81 8.34 4.12 -4.63
N ALA A 82 8.43 4.31 -3.32
CA ALA A 82 7.33 4.04 -2.43
C ALA A 82 7.24 5.10 -1.33
N ILE A 83 6.02 5.47 -0.97
CA ILE A 83 5.68 6.30 0.17
C ILE A 83 4.99 5.43 1.20
N LEU A 84 5.58 5.35 2.37
CA LEU A 84 4.97 4.70 3.53
C LEU A 84 4.46 5.77 4.49
N ILE A 85 3.16 5.75 4.75
CA ILE A 85 2.57 6.56 5.81
C ILE A 85 2.45 5.67 7.05
N SER A 86 3.20 6.01 8.09
CA SER A 86 3.26 5.20 9.29
C SER A 86 3.19 6.06 10.55
N ASP A 87 2.15 5.81 11.36
CA ASP A 87 1.95 6.43 12.65
C ASP A 87 0.99 5.54 13.45
N GLU A 88 1.28 5.30 14.72
CA GLU A 88 0.41 4.51 15.60
C GLU A 88 -1.00 5.10 15.71
N ALA A 89 -1.14 6.41 15.58
CA ALA A 89 -2.43 7.10 15.58
C ALA A 89 -3.34 6.68 14.40
N LEU A 90 -2.78 6.04 13.37
CA LEU A 90 -3.55 5.53 12.21
C LEU A 90 -4.17 4.16 12.46
N ALA A 91 -3.82 3.50 13.58
CA ALA A 91 -4.38 2.19 13.91
C ALA A 91 -5.91 2.27 14.09
N GLY A 92 -6.64 1.34 13.47
CA GLY A 92 -8.10 1.30 13.53
C GLY A 92 -8.82 2.32 12.63
N THR A 93 -8.09 3.00 11.75
CA THR A 93 -8.67 3.92 10.75
C THR A 93 -9.65 3.16 9.83
N ASP A 94 -10.82 3.74 9.61
CA ASP A 94 -11.82 3.22 8.68
C ASP A 94 -11.46 3.54 7.20
N ALA A 95 -12.31 3.10 6.28
CA ALA A 95 -12.09 3.31 4.85
C ALA A 95 -12.04 4.81 4.47
N LEU A 96 -12.91 5.63 5.04
CA LEU A 96 -12.95 7.07 4.76
C LEU A 96 -11.71 7.77 5.30
N GLY A 97 -11.31 7.47 6.53
CA GLY A 97 -10.08 8.01 7.13
C GLY A 97 -8.84 7.59 6.35
N THR A 98 -8.75 6.33 5.96
CA THR A 98 -7.67 5.82 5.12
C THR A 98 -7.61 6.55 3.77
N ALA A 99 -8.74 6.74 3.12
CA ALA A 99 -8.81 7.47 1.85
C ALA A 99 -8.29 8.91 1.98
N LYS A 100 -8.62 9.61 3.07
CA LYS A 100 -8.15 10.98 3.33
C LYS A 100 -6.62 11.03 3.50
N VAL A 101 -6.06 10.09 4.24
CA VAL A 101 -4.61 10.01 4.47
C VAL A 101 -3.88 9.70 3.16
N LEU A 102 -4.35 8.72 2.41
CA LEU A 102 -3.77 8.36 1.11
C LEU A 102 -3.86 9.53 0.12
N ALA A 103 -5.00 10.20 0.04
CA ALA A 103 -5.18 11.36 -0.84
C ALA A 103 -4.19 12.48 -0.53
N ALA A 104 -3.93 12.76 0.74
CA ALA A 104 -2.96 13.77 1.16
C ALA A 104 -1.52 13.39 0.76
N ALA A 105 -1.17 12.10 0.83
CA ALA A 105 0.14 11.61 0.39
C ALA A 105 0.28 11.65 -1.14
N ILE A 106 -0.76 11.22 -1.86
CA ILE A 106 -0.78 11.20 -3.32
C ILE A 106 -0.66 12.62 -3.90
N ALA A 107 -1.31 13.60 -3.26
CA ALA A 107 -1.21 15.00 -3.68
C ALA A 107 0.25 15.52 -3.73
N ARG A 108 1.15 14.95 -2.94
CA ARG A 108 2.59 15.32 -2.94
C ARG A 108 3.35 14.75 -4.14
N VAL A 109 2.85 13.70 -4.74
CA VAL A 109 3.45 13.05 -5.91
C VAL A 109 3.04 13.74 -7.20
N GLU A 110 1.88 14.39 -7.18
CA GLU A 110 1.26 15.00 -8.37
C GLU A 110 1.20 14.01 -9.55
N PRO A 111 0.57 12.82 -9.37
CA PRO A 111 0.50 11.84 -10.43
C PRO A 111 -0.50 12.24 -11.52
N ASP A 112 -0.32 11.67 -12.70
CA ASP A 112 -1.29 11.77 -13.80
C ASP A 112 -2.47 10.81 -13.60
N LEU A 113 -2.19 9.68 -12.91
CA LEU A 113 -3.18 8.64 -12.62
C LEU A 113 -2.89 7.99 -11.27
#